data_c6a40b5f8b9a5046160de19cd12aa445
#
_entry.id   c6a40b5f8b9a5046160de19cd12aa445
#
_cell.length_a   1.000
_cell.length_b   1.000
_cell.length_c   1.000
_cell.angle_alpha   90.00
_cell.angle_beta   90.00
_cell.angle_gamma   90.00
#
_symmetry.space_group_name_H-M   'P 1'
#
loop_
_entity.id
_entity.type
_entity.pdbx_description
1 polymer ?
#
loop_
_entity_poly.entity_id
_entity_poly.type
_entity_poly.pdbx_seq_one_letter_code
_entity_poly.pdbx_strand_id
1 'polypeptide(L)'
;DVIASFGKNVMETIPFDGIISTGVMLQNLRTSNLDNDMNLTRDGYHMDNGISRYGASCTVFETIITPKFNVTMDGNTYRYNVSDTGESSYTTPVTDVNAPVALQAARYAIQSPYVVTDMSDYKENVPGNSIGDVEYVEGSKE
;
A
#
# COMPACT_ATOMS: atom_id res chain seq x y z
N ASP A 1 3.62 -12.58 -12.46
CA ASP A 1 3.60 -13.97 -11.97
C ASP A 1 4.97 -14.61 -11.96
N VAL A 2 5.85 -14.38 -12.97
CA VAL A 2 7.22 -14.94 -12.99
C VAL A 2 8.02 -14.52 -11.76
N ILE A 3 7.96 -13.24 -11.36
CA ILE A 3 8.68 -12.72 -10.18
C ILE A 3 8.15 -13.37 -8.89
N ALA A 4 6.84 -13.53 -8.77
CA ALA A 4 6.22 -14.17 -7.60
C ALA A 4 6.61 -15.65 -7.51
N SER A 5 6.58 -16.37 -8.63
CA SER A 5 7.00 -17.78 -8.69
C SER A 5 8.48 -17.94 -8.38
N PHE A 6 9.32 -17.05 -8.90
CA PHE A 6 10.75 -17.04 -8.59
C PHE A 6 11.00 -16.77 -7.10
N GLY A 7 10.34 -15.76 -6.53
CA GLY A 7 10.44 -15.44 -5.10
C GLY A 7 10.04 -16.61 -4.22
N LYS A 8 8.94 -17.30 -4.54
CA LYS A 8 8.50 -18.49 -3.83
C LYS A 8 9.56 -19.59 -3.87
N ASN A 9 10.08 -19.91 -5.06
CA ASN A 9 11.10 -20.95 -5.22
C ASN A 9 12.39 -20.61 -4.44
N VAL A 10 12.79 -19.35 -4.43
CA VAL A 10 13.97 -18.89 -3.66
C VAL A 10 13.74 -19.08 -2.17
N MET A 11 12.55 -18.70 -1.64
CA MET A 11 12.21 -18.88 -0.23
C MET A 11 12.15 -20.35 0.20
N GLU A 12 11.76 -21.25 -0.70
CA GLU A 12 11.77 -22.70 -0.46
C GLU A 12 13.17 -23.31 -0.48
N THR A 13 14.10 -22.68 -1.17
CA THR A 13 15.46 -23.22 -1.42
C THR A 13 16.51 -22.61 -0.49
N ILE A 14 16.37 -21.35 -0.12
CA ILE A 14 17.33 -20.61 0.69
C ILE A 14 16.66 -20.18 1.99
N PRO A 15 17.30 -20.39 3.17
CA PRO A 15 16.71 -20.03 4.46
C PRO A 15 16.76 -18.52 4.70
N PHE A 16 15.82 -17.79 4.10
CA PHE A 16 15.57 -16.39 4.42
C PHE A 16 14.61 -16.27 5.62
N ASP A 17 14.75 -15.20 6.40
CA ASP A 17 13.87 -14.91 7.54
C ASP A 17 12.46 -14.50 7.10
N GLY A 18 12.27 -14.03 5.88
CA GLY A 18 10.97 -13.62 5.34
C GLY A 18 11.07 -12.91 4.00
N ILE A 19 9.91 -12.50 3.50
CA ILE A 19 9.77 -11.75 2.25
C ILE A 19 9.05 -10.43 2.50
N ILE A 20 9.48 -9.37 1.85
CA ILE A 20 8.82 -8.07 1.84
C ILE A 20 8.21 -7.85 0.46
N SER A 21 6.91 -8.11 0.32
CA SER A 21 6.21 -8.17 -0.96
C SER A 21 5.69 -6.80 -1.44
N THR A 22 6.58 -5.81 -1.59
CA THR A 22 6.21 -4.45 -2.04
C THR A 22 5.62 -4.44 -3.45
N GLY A 23 6.05 -5.33 -4.32
CA GLY A 23 5.49 -5.49 -5.66
C GLY A 23 4.05 -5.99 -5.65
N VAL A 24 3.72 -6.94 -4.77
CA VAL A 24 2.34 -7.43 -4.59
C VAL A 24 1.47 -6.33 -3.97
N MET A 25 1.99 -5.61 -2.97
CA MET A 25 1.32 -4.43 -2.41
C MET A 25 0.93 -3.43 -3.51
N LEU A 26 1.85 -3.10 -4.40
CA LEU A 26 1.57 -2.18 -5.50
C LEU A 26 0.48 -2.71 -6.44
N GLN A 27 0.49 -4.01 -6.74
CA GLN A 27 -0.56 -4.62 -7.56
C GLN A 27 -1.91 -4.66 -6.84
N ASN A 28 -1.93 -4.93 -5.52
CA ASN A 28 -3.16 -4.85 -4.72
C ASN A 28 -3.73 -3.42 -4.78
N LEU A 29 -2.89 -2.41 -4.58
CA LEU A 29 -3.31 -1.01 -4.63
C LEU A 29 -3.91 -0.62 -5.99
N ARG A 30 -3.39 -1.19 -7.09
CA ARG A 30 -3.93 -0.99 -8.45
C ARG A 30 -5.34 -1.53 -8.63
N THR A 31 -5.75 -2.51 -7.87
CA THR A 31 -7.11 -3.07 -7.92
C THR A 31 -8.11 -2.28 -7.08
N SER A 32 -7.64 -1.32 -6.27
CA SER A 32 -8.51 -0.53 -5.41
C SER A 32 -9.31 0.52 -6.20
N ASN A 33 -10.42 0.99 -5.62
CA ASN A 33 -11.25 2.03 -6.22
C ASN A 33 -10.53 3.38 -6.40
N LEU A 34 -9.34 3.53 -5.81
CA LEU A 34 -8.53 4.74 -5.93
C LEU A 34 -7.59 4.71 -7.14
N ASP A 35 -7.46 3.59 -7.86
CA ASP A 35 -6.48 3.43 -8.95
C ASP A 35 -6.72 4.39 -10.11
N ASN A 36 -7.97 4.69 -10.44
CA ASN A 36 -8.31 5.53 -11.60
C ASN A 36 -7.72 6.96 -11.55
N ASP A 37 -7.39 7.45 -10.38
CA ASP A 37 -6.89 8.81 -10.16
C ASP A 37 -5.45 8.84 -9.59
N MET A 38 -4.82 7.67 -9.43
CA MET A 38 -3.50 7.59 -8.83
C MET A 38 -2.40 7.25 -9.83
N ASN A 39 -1.35 8.05 -9.85
CA ASN A 39 -0.10 7.67 -10.49
C ASN A 39 0.70 6.81 -9.51
N LEU A 40 0.69 5.50 -9.70
CA LEU A 40 1.44 4.56 -8.85
C LEU A 40 2.91 4.41 -9.27
N THR A 41 3.23 4.89 -10.48
CA THR A 41 4.61 4.94 -10.98
C THR A 41 4.90 6.31 -11.56
N ARG A 42 6.10 6.85 -11.32
CA ARG A 42 6.48 8.19 -11.80
C ARG A 42 6.95 8.24 -13.26
N ASP A 43 7.32 7.09 -13.82
CA ASP A 43 7.87 6.95 -15.18
C ASP A 43 7.45 5.64 -15.87
N GLY A 44 6.41 5.00 -15.35
CA GLY A 44 5.95 3.67 -15.79
C GLY A 44 6.75 2.51 -15.24
N TYR A 45 7.83 2.77 -14.49
CA TYR A 45 8.75 1.75 -13.98
C TYR A 45 9.02 1.89 -12.48
N HIS A 46 9.45 3.07 -12.02
CA HIS A 46 9.72 3.31 -10.61
C HIS A 46 8.43 3.71 -9.87
N MET A 47 8.33 3.29 -8.62
CA MET A 47 7.25 3.74 -7.75
C MET A 47 7.17 5.27 -7.70
N ASP A 48 5.97 5.81 -7.63
CA ASP A 48 5.79 7.24 -7.37
C ASP A 48 6.38 7.62 -6.01
N ASN A 49 6.59 8.92 -5.80
CA ASN A 49 7.21 9.40 -4.55
C ASN A 49 6.20 9.61 -3.41
N GLY A 50 4.93 9.34 -3.63
CA GLY A 50 3.86 9.48 -2.67
C GLY A 50 3.29 8.15 -2.20
N ILE A 51 2.06 7.84 -2.67
CA ILE A 51 1.26 6.74 -2.14
C ILE A 51 1.90 5.36 -2.31
N SER A 52 2.62 5.10 -3.42
CA SER A 52 3.27 3.80 -3.62
C SER A 52 4.44 3.62 -2.67
N ARG A 53 5.25 4.65 -2.45
CA ARG A 53 6.32 4.61 -1.45
C ARG A 53 5.79 4.50 -0.03
N TYR A 54 4.67 5.17 0.27
CA TYR A 54 4.00 5.02 1.56
C TYR A 54 3.54 3.57 1.78
N GLY A 55 2.86 2.96 0.81
CA GLY A 55 2.46 1.55 0.89
C GLY A 55 3.66 0.60 1.02
N ALA A 56 4.75 0.85 0.28
CA ALA A 56 5.98 0.09 0.43
C ALA A 56 6.57 0.23 1.84
N SER A 57 6.58 1.43 2.40
CA SER A 57 7.02 1.67 3.78
C SER A 57 6.14 0.96 4.81
N CYS A 58 4.81 0.95 4.60
CA CYS A 58 3.87 0.17 5.41
C CYS A 58 4.19 -1.34 5.33
N THR A 59 4.49 -1.85 4.13
CA THR A 59 4.85 -3.27 3.96
C THR A 59 6.11 -3.62 4.76
N VAL A 60 7.15 -2.78 4.68
CA VAL A 60 8.39 -2.98 5.45
C VAL A 60 8.11 -2.92 6.95
N PHE A 61 7.38 -1.90 7.40
CA PHE A 61 7.08 -1.68 8.81
C PHE A 61 6.28 -2.86 9.41
N GLU A 62 5.16 -3.21 8.76
CA GLU A 62 4.27 -4.27 9.23
C GLU A 62 4.94 -5.67 9.16
N THR A 63 5.89 -5.89 8.24
CA THR A 63 6.63 -7.15 8.16
C THR A 63 7.72 -7.27 9.22
N ILE A 64 8.45 -6.19 9.49
CA ILE A 64 9.67 -6.24 10.32
C ILE A 64 9.41 -5.72 11.74
N ILE A 65 8.74 -4.58 11.86
CA ILE A 65 8.63 -3.85 13.13
C ILE A 65 7.43 -4.36 13.94
N THR A 66 6.28 -4.51 13.29
CA THR A 66 5.04 -4.95 13.96
C THR A 66 5.21 -6.25 14.74
N PRO A 67 5.75 -7.34 14.20
CA PRO A 67 5.87 -8.59 14.95
C PRO A 67 6.89 -8.52 16.08
N LYS A 68 7.87 -7.62 15.99
CA LYS A 68 8.92 -7.49 16.98
C LYS A 68 8.54 -6.60 18.17
N PHE A 69 7.80 -5.53 17.91
CA PHE A 69 7.51 -4.50 18.91
C PHE A 69 6.03 -4.38 19.26
N ASN A 70 5.16 -5.18 18.63
CA ASN A 70 3.71 -5.14 18.78
C ASN A 70 3.13 -3.73 18.58
N VAL A 71 3.62 -3.02 17.56
CA VAL A 71 3.13 -1.71 17.12
C VAL A 71 2.73 -1.81 15.66
N THR A 72 1.76 -1.03 15.23
CA THR A 72 1.23 -1.04 13.87
C THR A 72 1.28 0.35 13.24
N MET A 73 1.01 0.43 11.94
CA MET A 73 0.84 1.70 11.24
C MET A 73 -0.56 2.33 11.43
N ASP A 74 -1.46 1.68 12.19
CA ASP A 74 -2.77 2.24 12.48
C ASP A 74 -2.65 3.57 13.21
N GLY A 75 -3.45 4.54 12.78
CA GLY A 75 -3.43 5.88 13.37
C GLY A 75 -2.21 6.73 13.01
N ASN A 76 -1.33 6.27 12.13
CA ASN A 76 -0.24 7.11 11.64
C ASN A 76 -0.79 8.30 10.85
N THR A 77 -0.50 9.51 11.32
CA THR A 77 -0.92 10.77 10.70
C THR A 77 0.18 11.47 9.92
N TYR A 78 1.38 10.88 9.87
CA TYR A 78 2.45 11.45 9.06
C TYR A 78 2.13 11.34 7.58
N ARG A 79 2.14 12.50 6.90
CA ARG A 79 1.89 12.62 5.46
C ARG A 79 3.06 13.32 4.81
N TYR A 80 3.83 12.55 4.06
CA TYR A 80 4.96 13.09 3.32
C TYR A 80 4.44 13.94 2.15
N ASN A 81 4.89 15.18 2.07
CA ASN A 81 4.53 16.09 1.00
C ASN A 81 5.68 16.19 -0.03
N VAL A 82 5.46 15.64 -1.20
CA VAL A 82 6.48 15.59 -2.26
C VAL A 82 6.75 16.95 -2.89
N SER A 83 5.79 17.88 -2.80
CA SER A 83 5.97 19.24 -3.32
C SER A 83 7.14 19.97 -2.67
N ASP A 84 7.49 19.59 -1.46
CA ASP A 84 8.60 20.19 -0.71
C ASP A 84 9.99 19.78 -1.25
N THR A 85 10.05 18.73 -2.06
CA THR A 85 11.30 18.19 -2.63
C THR A 85 11.54 18.56 -4.08
N GLY A 86 10.58 19.20 -4.73
CA GLY A 86 10.66 19.58 -6.16
C GLY A 86 10.64 18.38 -7.12
N GLU A 87 10.30 17.18 -6.64
CA GLU A 87 10.26 15.98 -7.47
C GLU A 87 8.91 15.78 -8.16
N SER A 88 8.97 15.66 -9.47
CA SER A 88 8.03 15.07 -10.42
C SER A 88 6.52 15.34 -10.29
N SER A 89 5.94 15.83 -11.39
CA SER A 89 4.49 16.00 -11.61
C SER A 89 3.66 14.67 -11.58
N TYR A 90 4.30 13.52 -11.49
CA TYR A 90 3.68 12.20 -11.48
C TYR A 90 3.70 11.57 -10.08
N THR A 91 3.30 12.35 -9.09
CA THR A 91 3.24 11.86 -7.71
C THR A 91 1.81 11.99 -7.22
N THR A 92 1.28 10.91 -6.65
CA THR A 92 0.03 10.93 -5.93
C THR A 92 0.31 11.22 -4.46
N PRO A 93 -0.06 12.41 -3.94
CA PRO A 93 0.18 12.75 -2.54
C PRO A 93 -0.48 11.74 -1.60
N VAL A 94 0.14 11.50 -0.45
CA VAL A 94 -0.47 10.71 0.62
C VAL A 94 -1.47 11.57 1.37
N THR A 95 -2.71 11.11 1.44
CA THR A 95 -3.82 11.79 2.10
C THR A 95 -4.42 10.91 3.19
N ASP A 96 -5.31 11.47 4.01
CA ASP A 96 -6.04 10.69 5.01
C ASP A 96 -7.03 9.70 4.38
N VAL A 97 -7.39 9.91 3.12
CA VAL A 97 -8.26 9.02 2.36
C VAL A 97 -7.49 7.82 1.78
N ASN A 98 -6.34 8.05 1.16
CA ASN A 98 -5.64 6.98 0.45
C ASN A 98 -4.60 6.22 1.32
N ALA A 99 -4.13 6.81 2.41
CA ALA A 99 -3.15 6.17 3.29
C ALA A 99 -3.65 4.85 3.90
N PRO A 100 -4.88 4.76 4.44
CA PRO A 100 -5.42 3.50 4.95
C PRO A 100 -5.58 2.43 3.86
N VAL A 101 -5.94 2.82 2.65
CA VAL A 101 -6.03 1.89 1.50
C VAL A 101 -4.66 1.31 1.17
N ALA A 102 -3.61 2.13 1.16
CA ALA A 102 -2.25 1.67 0.94
C ALA A 102 -1.73 0.78 2.09
N LEU A 103 -2.10 1.09 3.33
CA LEU A 103 -1.81 0.23 4.49
C LEU A 103 -2.51 -1.13 4.34
N GLN A 104 -3.77 -1.16 3.93
CA GLN A 104 -4.49 -2.40 3.71
C GLN A 104 -3.91 -3.21 2.55
N ALA A 105 -3.49 -2.55 1.46
CA ALA A 105 -2.79 -3.20 0.36
C ALA A 105 -1.49 -3.87 0.82
N ALA A 106 -0.76 -3.22 1.74
CA ALA A 106 0.43 -3.77 2.37
C ALA A 106 0.10 -5.02 3.22
N ARG A 107 -0.94 -4.96 4.03
CA ARG A 107 -1.38 -6.09 4.88
C ARG A 107 -1.80 -7.30 4.06
N TYR A 108 -2.54 -7.09 2.98
CA TYR A 108 -2.88 -8.18 2.06
C TYR A 108 -1.64 -8.78 1.37
N ALA A 109 -0.67 -7.95 1.02
CA ALA A 109 0.58 -8.45 0.45
C ALA A 109 1.43 -9.25 1.44
N ILE A 110 1.36 -8.93 2.73
CA ILE A 110 2.00 -9.71 3.80
C ILE A 110 1.30 -11.05 4.00
N GLN A 111 -0.03 -11.06 3.99
CA GLN A 111 -0.84 -12.27 4.13
C GLN A 111 -0.71 -13.21 2.92
N SER A 112 -0.61 -12.65 1.72
CA SER A 112 -0.54 -13.38 0.45
C SER A 112 0.62 -12.88 -0.41
N PRO A 113 1.87 -13.18 -0.03
CA PRO A 113 3.05 -12.50 -0.58
C PRO A 113 3.35 -12.78 -2.05
N TYR A 114 2.65 -13.75 -2.65
CA TYR A 114 2.85 -14.15 -4.05
C TYR A 114 1.59 -14.00 -4.92
N VAL A 115 0.50 -13.52 -4.33
CA VAL A 115 -0.81 -13.44 -5.01
C VAL A 115 -1.39 -12.05 -4.84
N VAL A 116 -1.85 -11.47 -5.95
CA VAL A 116 -2.58 -10.20 -5.92
C VAL A 116 -3.95 -10.41 -5.28
N THR A 117 -4.26 -9.59 -4.29
CA THR A 117 -5.59 -9.53 -3.68
C THR A 117 -6.37 -8.40 -4.34
N ASP A 118 -7.55 -8.71 -4.85
CA ASP A 118 -8.47 -7.71 -5.39
C ASP A 118 -9.02 -6.84 -4.25
N MET A 119 -8.86 -5.53 -4.40
CA MET A 119 -9.33 -4.53 -3.45
C MET A 119 -10.47 -3.66 -3.99
N SER A 120 -11.09 -4.06 -5.11
CA SER A 120 -12.17 -3.29 -5.73
C SER A 120 -13.37 -3.07 -4.79
N ASP A 121 -13.63 -4.02 -3.90
CA ASP A 121 -14.69 -3.95 -2.90
C ASP A 121 -14.22 -3.42 -1.53
N TYR A 122 -12.94 -3.08 -1.41
CA TYR A 122 -12.40 -2.56 -0.14
C TYR A 122 -12.98 -1.18 0.14
N LYS A 123 -13.71 -1.09 1.25
CA LYS A 123 -14.24 0.17 1.78
C LYS A 123 -13.45 0.56 3.01
N GLU A 124 -12.91 1.77 2.97
CA GLU A 124 -12.15 2.30 4.08
C GLU A 124 -13.05 2.70 5.24
N ASN A 125 -12.61 2.41 6.47
CA ASN A 125 -13.16 3.01 7.67
C ASN A 125 -12.54 4.39 7.87
N VAL A 126 -13.25 5.45 7.50
CA VAL A 126 -12.83 6.81 7.79
C VAL A 126 -12.82 7.03 9.30
N PRO A 127 -11.71 7.51 9.90
CA PRO A 127 -11.69 7.80 11.34
C PRO A 127 -12.84 8.77 11.73
N GLY A 128 -13.69 8.32 12.63
CA GLY A 128 -14.84 9.09 13.12
C GLY A 128 -16.20 8.52 12.74
N ASN A 129 -16.27 7.58 11.83
CA ASN A 129 -17.47 6.81 11.56
C ASN A 129 -17.40 5.48 12.30
N SER A 130 -18.46 5.14 13.03
CA SER A 130 -18.57 3.86 13.73
C SER A 130 -18.41 2.71 12.74
N ILE A 131 -17.66 1.69 13.16
CA ILE A 131 -17.50 0.44 12.45
C ILE A 131 -18.87 -0.06 11.98
N GLY A 132 -19.09 -0.05 10.67
CA GLY A 132 -20.28 -0.71 10.13
C GLY A 132 -20.83 -0.18 8.82
N ASP A 133 -20.90 1.11 8.61
CA ASP A 133 -21.59 1.64 7.44
C ASP A 133 -20.95 2.95 6.94
N VAL A 134 -19.80 2.83 6.30
CA VAL A 134 -19.30 3.96 5.52
C VAL A 134 -19.54 3.67 4.05
N GLU A 135 -20.63 4.24 3.51
CA GLU A 135 -20.72 4.41 2.08
C GLU A 135 -19.65 5.41 1.64
N TYR A 136 -18.81 5.00 0.72
CA TYR A 136 -17.93 5.90 -0.01
C TYR A 136 -18.84 6.90 -0.75
N VAL A 137 -18.86 8.14 -0.31
CA VAL A 137 -19.56 9.20 -1.03
C VAL A 137 -18.63 9.66 -2.15
N GLU A 138 -18.97 9.25 -3.35
CA GLU A 138 -18.38 9.78 -4.58
C GLU A 138 -18.59 11.30 -4.58
N GLY A 139 -17.53 12.07 -4.37
CA GLY A 139 -17.62 13.53 -4.34
C GLY A 139 -16.72 14.27 -3.37
N SER A 140 -15.98 13.59 -2.50
CA SER A 140 -14.94 14.24 -1.69
C SER A 140 -13.62 14.42 -2.45
N LYS A 141 -13.73 14.78 -3.72
CA LYS A 141 -12.61 15.28 -4.54
C LYS A 141 -12.55 16.78 -4.34
N GLU A 142 -11.92 17.25 -3.27
CA GLU A 142 -11.40 18.61 -3.15
C GLU A 142 -9.90 18.58 -2.87
#